data_6ba93e232d7a8d279650f965dcdedc2a
#
_entry.id   6ba93e232d7a8d279650f965dcdedc2a
#
_cell.length_a   1.000
_cell.length_b   1.000
_cell.length_c   1.000
_cell.angle_alpha   90.00
_cell.angle_beta   90.00
_cell.angle_gamma   90.00
#
_symmetry.space_group_name_H-M   'P 1'
#
loop_
_entity.id
_entity.type
_entity.pdbx_description
1 polymer ?
#
loop_
_entity_poly.entity_id
_entity_poly.type
_entity_poly.pdbx_seq_one_letter_code
_entity_poly.pdbx_strand_id
1 'polypeptide(L)'
;MKKIILFLVISVMCVSVYAQTVVEVETLKVTDLGNQKLCAAKVNGCIDHYYIMLKTSNIYQKYITVYLGDKEEAIRLLRFLYGLNSKGGTYIHLENRTNNVVSWNRLGYYTVFSKGRVLKGHIRKQNIKGFIAELTNNV
;
A
#
# COMPACT_ATOMS: atom_id res chain seq x y z
N MET A 1 -28.43 41.24 14.75
CA MET A 1 -29.06 40.12 14.05
C MET A 1 -28.22 39.63 12.87
N LYS A 2 -27.68 40.49 12.01
CA LYS A 2 -26.87 40.07 10.86
C LYS A 2 -25.59 39.29 11.25
N LYS A 3 -24.94 39.63 12.36
CA LYS A 3 -23.74 38.97 12.86
C LYS A 3 -23.99 37.53 13.33
N ILE A 4 -25.16 37.25 13.89
CA ILE A 4 -25.52 35.90 14.37
C ILE A 4 -25.81 34.96 13.19
N ILE A 5 -26.46 35.45 12.15
CA ILE A 5 -26.78 34.68 10.94
C ILE A 5 -25.49 34.32 10.22
N LEU A 6 -24.55 35.25 10.10
CA LEU A 6 -23.23 34.98 9.47
C LEU A 6 -22.44 33.91 10.22
N PHE A 7 -22.47 33.94 11.55
CA PHE A 7 -21.77 32.93 12.38
C PHE A 7 -22.36 31.53 12.19
N LEU A 8 -23.68 31.41 12.11
CA LEU A 8 -24.38 30.15 11.83
C LEU A 8 -24.00 29.59 10.47
N VAL A 9 -23.93 30.40 9.43
CA VAL A 9 -23.54 29.98 8.07
C VAL A 9 -22.11 29.46 8.07
N ILE A 10 -21.20 30.13 8.74
CA ILE A 10 -19.78 29.67 8.84
C ILE A 10 -19.71 28.33 9.56
N SER A 11 -20.44 28.11 10.65
CA SER A 11 -20.46 26.86 11.38
C SER A 11 -20.98 25.71 10.51
N VAL A 12 -22.03 25.92 9.75
CA VAL A 12 -22.60 24.93 8.83
C VAL A 12 -21.59 24.59 7.72
N MET A 13 -20.90 25.57 7.16
CA MET A 13 -19.88 25.34 6.13
C MET A 13 -18.70 24.52 6.68
N CYS A 14 -18.24 24.78 7.89
CA CYS A 14 -17.17 24.00 8.53
C CYS A 14 -17.58 22.54 8.73
N VAL A 15 -18.80 22.28 9.18
CA VAL A 15 -19.33 20.93 9.33
C VAL A 15 -19.44 20.22 7.99
N SER A 16 -19.88 20.90 6.93
CA SER A 16 -19.97 20.36 5.58
C SER A 16 -18.58 19.98 5.02
N VAL A 17 -17.56 20.79 5.26
CA VAL A 17 -16.19 20.48 4.83
C VAL A 17 -15.67 19.24 5.54
N TYR A 18 -15.94 19.07 6.83
CA TYR A 18 -15.56 17.87 7.58
C TYR A 18 -16.26 16.61 7.06
N ALA A 19 -17.53 16.71 6.70
CA ALA A 19 -18.32 15.60 6.18
C ALA A 19 -17.96 15.20 4.75
N GLN A 20 -17.17 16.02 4.03
CA GLN A 20 -16.79 15.80 2.62
C GLN A 20 -15.39 15.21 2.43
N THR A 21 -14.75 14.70 3.48
CA THR A 21 -13.48 13.97 3.32
C THR A 21 -13.76 12.65 2.63
N VAL A 22 -13.32 12.53 1.37
CA VAL A 22 -13.52 11.34 0.56
C VAL A 22 -12.21 10.57 0.50
N VAL A 23 -12.26 9.30 0.92
CA VAL A 23 -11.14 8.37 0.79
C VAL A 23 -11.49 7.37 -0.31
N GLU A 24 -10.65 7.31 -1.34
CA GLU A 24 -10.82 6.41 -2.48
C GLU A 24 -9.60 5.51 -2.62
N VAL A 25 -9.82 4.33 -3.17
CA VAL A 25 -8.76 3.38 -3.49
C VAL A 25 -8.73 3.17 -4.99
N GLU A 26 -7.55 3.36 -5.60
CA GLU A 26 -7.32 3.09 -7.00
C GLU A 26 -6.37 1.91 -7.15
N THR A 27 -6.77 0.90 -7.92
CA THR A 27 -5.89 -0.21 -8.28
C THR A 27 -5.07 0.17 -9.51
N LEU A 28 -3.76 0.28 -9.35
CA LEU A 28 -2.85 0.70 -10.41
C LEU A 28 -2.38 -0.47 -11.28
N LYS A 29 -2.13 -1.61 -10.67
CA LYS A 29 -1.66 -2.81 -11.35
C LYS A 29 -2.09 -4.06 -10.62
N VAL A 30 -2.48 -5.07 -11.36
CA VAL A 30 -2.86 -6.39 -10.86
C VAL A 30 -1.96 -7.44 -11.52
N THR A 31 -1.43 -8.37 -10.74
CA THR A 31 -0.59 -9.45 -11.23
C THR A 31 -1.09 -10.81 -10.75
N ASP A 32 -0.67 -11.88 -11.43
CA ASP A 32 -0.96 -13.28 -11.07
C ASP A 32 -2.45 -13.52 -10.77
N LEU A 33 -3.33 -13.09 -11.68
CA LEU A 33 -4.80 -13.27 -11.60
C LEU A 33 -5.42 -12.64 -10.34
N GLY A 34 -4.85 -11.54 -9.88
CA GLY A 34 -5.36 -10.82 -8.72
C GLY A 34 -4.71 -11.20 -7.41
N ASN A 35 -3.67 -12.04 -7.42
CA ASN A 35 -2.96 -12.42 -6.19
C ASN A 35 -2.14 -11.27 -5.60
N GLN A 36 -1.66 -10.36 -6.45
CA GLN A 36 -0.96 -9.16 -6.01
C GLN A 36 -1.57 -7.94 -6.69
N LYS A 37 -1.75 -6.88 -5.92
CA LYS A 37 -2.29 -5.61 -6.41
C LYS A 37 -1.47 -4.45 -5.89
N LEU A 38 -1.06 -3.56 -6.78
CA LEU A 38 -0.50 -2.26 -6.41
C LEU A 38 -1.63 -1.24 -6.37
N CYS A 39 -1.80 -0.58 -5.26
CA CYS A 39 -2.91 0.34 -5.04
C CYS A 39 -2.41 1.70 -4.55
N ALA A 40 -3.22 2.72 -4.81
CA ALA A 40 -3.04 4.04 -4.25
C ALA A 40 -4.26 4.41 -3.42
N ALA A 41 -4.04 4.92 -2.22
CA ALA A 41 -5.09 5.51 -1.41
C ALA A 41 -5.13 7.01 -1.70
N LYS A 42 -6.30 7.51 -2.08
CA LYS A 42 -6.51 8.93 -2.38
C LYS A 42 -7.35 9.57 -1.31
N VAL A 43 -6.96 10.75 -0.88
CA VAL A 43 -7.72 11.59 0.03
C VAL A 43 -8.07 12.86 -0.72
N ASN A 44 -9.36 13.12 -0.88
CA ASN A 44 -9.89 14.27 -1.64
C ASN A 44 -9.28 14.39 -3.06
N GLY A 45 -9.15 13.27 -3.76
CA GLY A 45 -8.64 13.22 -5.13
C GLY A 45 -7.12 13.22 -5.27
N CYS A 46 -6.38 13.41 -4.18
CA CYS A 46 -4.92 13.42 -4.17
C CYS A 46 -4.38 12.12 -3.57
N ILE A 47 -3.34 11.56 -4.16
CA ILE A 47 -2.71 10.34 -3.66
C ILE A 47 -2.03 10.65 -2.32
N ASP A 48 -2.46 9.93 -1.27
CA ASP A 48 -1.88 10.01 0.06
C ASP A 48 -0.73 9.03 0.24
N HIS A 49 -0.93 7.79 -0.16
CA HIS A 49 0.10 6.76 -0.08
C HIS A 49 -0.18 5.61 -1.05
N TYR A 50 0.85 4.81 -1.28
CA TYR A 50 0.77 3.56 -2.04
C TYR A 50 0.87 2.36 -1.11
N TYR A 51 0.29 1.26 -1.51
CA TYR A 51 0.38 0.00 -0.80
C TYR A 51 0.19 -1.18 -1.75
N ILE A 52 0.64 -2.35 -1.32
CA ILE A 52 0.43 -3.60 -2.04
C ILE A 52 -0.54 -4.46 -1.25
N MET A 53 -1.44 -5.13 -1.95
CA MET A 53 -2.29 -6.18 -1.40
C MET A 53 -1.81 -7.52 -1.92
N LEU A 54 -1.53 -8.44 -1.01
CA LEU A 54 -1.11 -9.81 -1.34
C LEU A 54 -2.18 -10.79 -0.85
N LYS A 55 -2.62 -11.66 -1.75
CA LYS A 55 -3.63 -12.65 -1.42
C LYS A 55 -3.08 -13.67 -0.45
N THR A 56 -3.86 -13.99 0.57
CA THR A 56 -3.54 -15.02 1.56
C THR A 56 -4.35 -16.29 1.28
N SER A 57 -4.02 -17.37 1.96
CA SER A 57 -4.82 -18.60 1.95
C SER A 57 -5.96 -18.58 2.98
N ASN A 58 -6.06 -17.51 3.77
CA ASN A 58 -7.08 -17.40 4.81
C ASN A 58 -8.43 -16.98 4.23
N ILE A 59 -9.49 -17.69 4.58
CA ILE A 59 -10.85 -17.43 4.07
C ILE A 59 -11.50 -16.19 4.67
N TYR A 60 -11.08 -15.77 5.85
CA TYR A 60 -11.63 -14.60 6.55
C TYR A 60 -10.91 -13.30 6.19
N GLN A 61 -9.61 -13.38 5.94
CA GLN A 61 -8.80 -12.24 5.52
C GLN A 61 -8.05 -12.60 4.24
N LYS A 62 -8.65 -12.26 3.11
CA LYS A 62 -8.14 -12.63 1.78
C LYS A 62 -6.83 -11.96 1.40
N TYR A 63 -6.55 -10.80 1.94
CA TYR A 63 -5.38 -10.01 1.58
C TYR A 63 -4.67 -9.49 2.81
N ILE A 64 -3.34 -9.41 2.73
CA ILE A 64 -2.53 -8.61 3.64
C ILE A 64 -2.10 -7.35 2.91
N THR A 65 -1.91 -6.28 3.66
CA THR A 65 -1.48 -4.98 3.13
C THR A 65 -0.03 -4.75 3.47
N VAL A 66 0.73 -4.29 2.46
CA VAL A 66 2.11 -3.83 2.63
C VAL A 66 2.14 -2.34 2.34
N TYR A 67 2.24 -1.52 3.36
CA TYR A 67 2.31 -0.07 3.22
C TYR A 67 3.64 0.33 2.60
N LEU A 68 3.61 1.12 1.53
CA LEU A 68 4.81 1.56 0.82
C LEU A 68 5.17 3.02 1.10
N GLY A 69 4.21 3.86 1.45
CA GLY A 69 4.39 5.28 1.68
C GLY A 69 4.09 6.14 0.46
N ASP A 70 4.73 7.31 0.37
CA ASP A 70 4.60 8.18 -0.80
C ASP A 70 5.33 7.58 -2.01
N LYS A 71 5.32 8.27 -3.14
CA LYS A 71 5.90 7.74 -4.38
C LYS A 71 7.40 7.44 -4.25
N GLU A 72 8.17 8.33 -3.65
CA GLU A 72 9.61 8.13 -3.46
C GLU A 72 9.90 6.99 -2.49
N GLU A 73 9.19 6.95 -1.37
CA GLU A 73 9.30 5.89 -0.38
C GLU A 73 8.92 4.54 -0.98
N ALA A 74 7.83 4.49 -1.74
CA ALA A 74 7.35 3.28 -2.39
C ALA A 74 8.38 2.72 -3.37
N ILE A 75 8.92 3.57 -4.24
CA ILE A 75 9.96 3.15 -5.19
C ILE A 75 11.21 2.68 -4.45
N ARG A 76 11.62 3.37 -3.42
CA ARG A 76 12.78 3.00 -2.60
C ARG A 76 12.60 1.64 -1.93
N LEU A 77 11.44 1.41 -1.33
CA LEU A 77 11.14 0.14 -0.66
C LEU A 77 11.07 -1.01 -1.67
N LEU A 78 10.42 -0.81 -2.80
CA LEU A 78 10.35 -1.83 -3.85
C LEU A 78 11.72 -2.15 -4.43
N ARG A 79 12.56 -1.14 -4.65
CA ARG A 79 13.95 -1.35 -5.11
C ARG A 79 14.78 -2.09 -4.09
N PHE A 80 14.59 -1.79 -2.81
CA PHE A 80 15.24 -2.51 -1.73
C PHE A 80 14.86 -4.00 -1.77
N LEU A 81 13.57 -4.31 -1.87
CA LEU A 81 13.10 -5.69 -1.99
C LEU A 81 13.64 -6.38 -3.24
N TYR A 82 13.61 -5.69 -4.37
CA TYR A 82 14.13 -6.23 -5.64
C TYR A 82 15.63 -6.53 -5.58
N GLY A 83 16.38 -5.74 -4.84
CA GLY A 83 17.82 -5.89 -4.67
C GLY A 83 18.24 -6.91 -3.61
N LEU A 84 17.30 -7.53 -2.89
CA LEU A 84 17.63 -8.56 -1.92
C LEU A 84 18.35 -9.74 -2.59
N ASN A 85 19.47 -10.11 -1.98
CA ASN A 85 20.37 -11.08 -2.57
C ASN A 85 19.79 -12.50 -2.55
N SER A 86 20.19 -13.29 -3.54
CA SER A 86 19.76 -14.66 -3.77
C SER A 86 20.14 -15.69 -2.70
N LYS A 87 20.85 -15.26 -1.66
CA LYS A 87 21.28 -16.17 -0.57
C LYS A 87 20.16 -16.68 0.33
N GLY A 88 18.89 -16.22 0.16
CA GLY A 88 17.69 -16.76 0.78
C GLY A 88 17.75 -17.23 2.23
N GLY A 89 16.59 -17.39 2.83
CA GLY A 89 16.44 -18.04 4.14
C GLY A 89 16.52 -17.13 5.37
N THR A 90 16.71 -15.83 5.17
CA THR A 90 16.74 -14.86 6.26
C THR A 90 15.45 -14.04 6.28
N TYR A 91 15.01 -13.66 7.46
CA TYR A 91 13.86 -12.76 7.60
C TYR A 91 14.34 -11.33 7.76
N ILE A 92 13.67 -10.40 7.07
CA ILE A 92 13.88 -8.97 7.22
C ILE A 92 12.59 -8.35 7.75
N HIS A 93 12.71 -7.53 8.79
CA HIS A 93 11.62 -6.70 9.28
C HIS A 93 11.59 -5.39 8.48
N LEU A 94 10.49 -5.12 7.81
CA LEU A 94 10.29 -3.85 7.13
C LEU A 94 9.90 -2.78 8.14
N GLU A 95 10.57 -1.65 8.10
CA GLU A 95 10.20 -0.47 8.89
C GLU A 95 9.11 0.30 8.18
N ASN A 96 7.98 -0.34 7.98
CA ASN A 96 6.82 0.28 7.36
C ASN A 96 5.64 0.29 8.34
N ARG A 97 4.59 1.02 7.97
CA ARG A 97 3.42 1.22 8.83
C ARG A 97 2.68 -0.08 9.17
N THR A 98 2.76 -1.08 8.31
CA THR A 98 2.10 -2.38 8.49
C THR A 98 3.01 -3.45 9.13
N ASN A 99 4.22 -3.07 9.50
CA ASN A 99 5.17 -3.96 10.22
C ASN A 99 5.32 -5.34 9.59
N ASN A 100 5.53 -5.36 8.27
CA ASN A 100 5.68 -6.60 7.53
C ASN A 100 7.05 -7.24 7.76
N VAL A 101 7.09 -8.56 7.67
CA VAL A 101 8.32 -9.33 7.68
C VAL A 101 8.43 -10.03 6.32
N VAL A 102 9.61 -10.02 5.72
CA VAL A 102 9.85 -10.60 4.40
C VAL A 102 10.90 -11.67 4.49
N SER A 103 10.61 -12.81 3.89
CA SER A 103 11.56 -13.88 3.62
C SER A 103 11.66 -14.08 2.11
N TRP A 104 12.81 -14.49 1.60
CA TRP A 104 12.99 -14.71 0.17
C TRP A 104 13.80 -15.96 -0.08
N ASN A 105 13.67 -16.51 -1.29
CA ASN A 105 14.44 -17.66 -1.73
C ASN A 105 15.30 -17.33 -2.98
N ARG A 106 16.13 -18.28 -3.40
CA ARG A 106 17.05 -18.11 -4.54
C ARG A 106 16.34 -17.95 -5.87
N LEU A 107 15.08 -18.38 -5.97
CA LEU A 107 14.30 -18.33 -7.21
C LEU A 107 13.58 -17.01 -7.43
N GLY A 108 13.75 -16.03 -6.52
CA GLY A 108 13.10 -14.74 -6.63
C GLY A 108 11.66 -14.74 -6.13
N TYR A 109 11.33 -15.64 -5.21
CA TYR A 109 10.06 -15.64 -4.50
C TYR A 109 10.22 -14.97 -3.14
N TYR A 110 9.34 -14.03 -2.87
CA TYR A 110 9.26 -13.39 -1.58
C TYR A 110 8.00 -13.86 -0.87
N THR A 111 8.12 -14.20 0.40
CA THR A 111 7.00 -14.45 1.29
C THR A 111 6.91 -13.26 2.23
N VAL A 112 5.79 -12.57 2.20
CA VAL A 112 5.55 -11.39 3.03
C VAL A 112 4.56 -11.78 4.12
N PHE A 113 4.93 -11.49 5.36
CA PHE A 113 4.11 -11.81 6.52
C PHE A 113 3.44 -10.54 7.05
N SER A 114 2.25 -10.71 7.59
CA SER A 114 1.58 -9.66 8.34
C SER A 114 2.26 -9.45 9.70
N LYS A 115 1.85 -8.40 10.41
CA LYS A 115 2.29 -8.14 11.77
C LYS A 115 2.10 -9.40 12.63
N GLY A 116 3.14 -9.78 13.37
CA GLY A 116 3.12 -10.98 14.21
C GLY A 116 3.19 -12.30 13.43
N ARG A 117 3.42 -12.27 12.13
CA ARG A 117 3.53 -13.43 11.23
C ARG A 117 2.27 -14.32 11.23
N VAL A 118 1.10 -13.73 11.44
CA VAL A 118 -0.18 -14.46 11.48
C VAL A 118 -0.61 -14.90 10.09
N LEU A 119 -0.46 -14.03 9.10
CA LEU A 119 -0.85 -14.25 7.71
C LEU A 119 0.35 -14.06 6.79
N LYS A 120 0.32 -14.71 5.64
CA LYS A 120 1.37 -14.57 4.64
C LYS A 120 0.79 -14.47 3.23
N GLY A 121 1.48 -13.72 2.39
CA GLY A 121 1.23 -13.63 0.96
C GLY A 121 2.55 -13.78 0.21
N HIS A 122 2.48 -14.02 -1.08
CA HIS A 122 3.66 -14.25 -1.91
C HIS A 122 3.72 -13.25 -3.05
N ILE A 123 4.93 -12.86 -3.41
CA ILE A 123 5.18 -12.00 -4.57
C ILE A 123 6.49 -12.42 -5.24
N ARG A 124 6.51 -12.40 -6.57
CA ARG A 124 7.72 -12.70 -7.33
C ARG A 124 8.53 -11.44 -7.58
N LYS A 125 9.83 -11.62 -7.77
CA LYS A 125 10.74 -10.55 -8.14
C LYS A 125 10.28 -9.79 -9.39
N GLN A 126 9.78 -10.50 -10.40
CA GLN A 126 9.25 -9.89 -11.64
C GLN A 126 8.07 -8.96 -11.36
N ASN A 127 7.21 -9.32 -10.41
CA ASN A 127 6.04 -8.50 -10.05
C ASN A 127 6.48 -7.22 -9.34
N ILE A 128 7.50 -7.31 -8.49
CA ILE A 128 8.10 -6.12 -7.86
C ILE A 128 8.67 -5.19 -8.92
N LYS A 129 9.39 -5.73 -9.90
CA LYS A 129 9.90 -4.95 -11.05
C LYS A 129 8.77 -4.26 -11.81
N GLY A 130 7.66 -4.96 -12.04
CA GLY A 130 6.48 -4.41 -12.68
C GLY A 130 5.84 -3.27 -11.89
N PHE A 131 5.79 -3.38 -10.59
CA PHE A 131 5.28 -2.32 -9.72
C PHE A 131 6.19 -1.09 -9.72
N ILE A 132 7.50 -1.28 -9.71
CA ILE A 132 8.47 -0.18 -9.84
C ILE A 132 8.25 0.56 -11.16
N ALA A 133 8.10 -0.17 -12.26
CA ALA A 133 7.86 0.41 -13.58
C ALA A 133 6.54 1.21 -13.60
N GLU A 134 5.49 0.68 -13.01
CA GLU A 134 4.19 1.37 -12.92
C GLU A 134 4.29 2.69 -12.16
N LEU A 135 4.96 2.70 -11.01
CA LEU A 135 5.15 3.92 -10.23
C LEU A 135 6.09 4.92 -10.91
N THR A 136 7.09 4.44 -11.62
CA THR A 136 8.06 5.30 -12.31
C THR A 136 7.45 5.96 -13.56
N ASN A 137 6.60 5.24 -14.29
CA ASN A 137 6.01 5.72 -15.54
C ASN A 137 4.76 6.58 -15.34
N ASN A 138 4.10 6.46 -14.20
CA ASN A 138 2.95 7.31 -13.84
C ASN A 138 3.45 8.65 -13.27
N VAL A 139 3.68 9.56 -14.17
CA VAL A 139 4.08 10.93 -13.80
C VAL A 139 2.86 11.83 -13.72
#